data_9b2a09af08d1159f86c5d78996064c56
#
_entry.id   9b2a09af08d1159f86c5d78996064c56
#
_cell.length_a   1.000
_cell.length_b   1.000
_cell.length_c   1.000
_cell.angle_alpha   90.00
_cell.angle_beta   90.00
_cell.angle_gamma   90.00
#
_symmetry.space_group_name_H-M   'P 1'
#
loop_
_entity.id
_entity.type
_entity.pdbx_description
1 polymer ?
#
loop_
_entity_poly.entity_id
_entity_poly.type
_entity_poly.pdbx_seq_one_letter_code
_entity_poly.pdbx_strand_id
1 'polypeptide(L)'
;KEIEDLPACKKYAKDVKVSMYMYDRPAWTGHVYKTECFFPTWINKASAPHVQALVDAHHALWGENRLWADETAREKREGRPLTDKWTFSTNGVSIQGRYGIPCVGFGPGAESQAHAPNEITWKQDLVVCAALYAAVPMLYKPENKDGSATSFRQELTGNDIK
;
A
#
# COMPACT_ATOMS: atom_id res chain seq x y z
N LYS A 1 17.80 17.94 -3.92
CA LYS A 1 17.94 18.62 -5.23
C LYS A 1 16.81 19.59 -5.51
N GLU A 2 15.52 19.17 -5.49
CA GLU A 2 14.39 20.06 -5.77
C GLU A 2 14.32 21.25 -4.79
N ILE A 3 14.53 21.03 -3.49
CA ILE A 3 14.56 22.09 -2.49
C ILE A 3 15.77 23.01 -2.70
N GLU A 4 16.94 22.47 -3.01
CA GLU A 4 18.15 23.25 -3.28
C GLU A 4 17.99 24.11 -4.54
N ASP A 5 17.15 23.69 -5.47
CA ASP A 5 16.87 24.41 -6.71
C ASP A 5 15.87 25.57 -6.54
N LEU A 6 15.21 25.68 -5.37
CA LEU A 6 14.34 26.81 -5.10
C LEU A 6 15.11 28.15 -5.13
N PRO A 7 14.50 29.22 -5.68
CA PRO A 7 15.15 30.52 -5.75
C PRO A 7 15.64 31.05 -4.40
N ALA A 8 14.90 30.80 -3.32
CA ALA A 8 15.29 31.20 -1.98
C ALA A 8 16.57 30.47 -1.52
N CYS A 9 16.66 29.16 -1.75
CA CYS A 9 17.85 28.39 -1.38
C CYS A 9 19.07 28.83 -2.21
N LYS A 10 18.91 29.11 -3.48
CA LYS A 10 19.99 29.63 -4.33
C LYS A 10 20.47 31.03 -3.88
N LYS A 11 19.52 31.91 -3.56
CA LYS A 11 19.83 33.27 -3.10
C LYS A 11 20.60 33.28 -1.77
N TYR A 12 20.28 32.37 -0.88
CA TYR A 12 20.87 32.29 0.47
C TYR A 12 21.74 31.03 0.65
N ALA A 13 22.38 30.56 -0.41
CA ALA A 13 23.14 29.29 -0.42
C ALA A 13 24.22 29.18 0.67
N LYS A 14 24.73 30.32 1.19
CA LYS A 14 25.70 30.34 2.29
C LYS A 14 25.06 30.04 3.64
N ASP A 15 23.79 30.36 3.80
CA ASP A 15 23.05 30.30 5.07
C ASP A 15 22.06 29.14 5.11
N VAL A 16 21.82 28.48 3.97
CA VAL A 16 20.87 27.37 3.84
C VAL A 16 21.59 26.08 3.52
N LYS A 17 21.42 25.08 4.38
CA LYS A 17 21.89 23.72 4.14
C LYS A 17 20.70 22.79 4.06
N VAL A 18 20.58 22.08 2.96
CA VAL A 18 19.60 21.00 2.80
C VAL A 18 20.30 19.67 3.07
N SER A 19 19.80 18.92 4.04
CA SER A 19 20.37 17.61 4.37
C SER A 19 19.27 16.65 4.79
N MET A 20 19.54 15.35 4.62
CA MET A 20 18.66 14.31 5.15
C MET A 20 18.79 14.21 6.65
N TYR A 21 17.67 14.24 7.35
CA TYR A 21 17.65 14.04 8.79
C TYR A 21 17.92 12.58 9.13
N MET A 22 18.81 12.35 10.09
CA MET A 22 19.08 11.02 10.65
C MET A 22 18.40 10.91 12.00
N TYR A 23 17.52 9.94 12.14
CA TYR A 23 16.94 9.59 13.44
C TYR A 23 17.93 8.71 14.21
N ASP A 24 18.40 9.18 15.35
CA ASP A 24 19.42 8.52 16.16
C ASP A 24 19.05 8.46 17.66
N ARG A 25 17.76 8.62 17.96
CA ARG A 25 17.30 8.52 19.35
C ARG A 25 17.30 7.08 19.83
N PRO A 26 17.69 6.84 21.10
CA PRO A 26 17.64 5.49 21.65
C PRO A 26 16.21 4.98 21.79
N ALA A 27 16.01 3.71 21.53
CA ALA A 27 14.81 2.98 21.91
C ALA A 27 14.74 2.83 23.43
N TRP A 28 13.62 2.35 23.97
CA TRP A 28 13.46 2.12 25.42
C TRP A 28 14.51 1.16 26.01
N THR A 29 15.11 0.30 25.18
CA THR A 29 16.22 -0.60 25.56
C THR A 29 17.58 0.10 25.63
N GLY A 30 17.66 1.38 25.26
CA GLY A 30 18.91 2.12 25.13
C GLY A 30 19.63 1.91 23.80
N HIS A 31 19.13 1.01 22.93
CA HIS A 31 19.75 0.77 21.64
C HIS A 31 19.44 1.88 20.65
N VAL A 32 20.46 2.31 19.90
CA VAL A 32 20.34 3.36 18.88
C VAL A 32 20.42 2.74 17.48
N TYR A 33 19.31 2.79 16.73
CA TYR A 33 19.27 2.49 15.31
C TYR A 33 19.31 3.80 14.51
N LYS A 34 20.46 4.13 13.96
CA LYS A 34 20.54 5.28 13.06
C LYS A 34 19.77 4.99 11.79
N THR A 35 18.70 5.74 11.56
CA THR A 35 17.81 5.57 10.41
C THR A 35 17.68 6.89 9.67
N GLU A 36 17.89 6.84 8.36
CA GLU A 36 17.64 7.98 7.49
C GLU A 36 16.14 8.26 7.41
N CYS A 37 15.73 9.50 7.72
CA CYS A 37 14.33 9.91 7.67
C CYS A 37 13.92 10.24 6.23
N PHE A 38 14.03 9.25 5.36
CA PHE A 38 13.59 9.31 3.98
C PHE A 38 12.50 8.28 3.74
N PHE A 39 11.31 8.76 3.37
CA PHE A 39 10.11 7.95 3.18
C PHE A 39 9.58 8.13 1.76
N PRO A 40 10.18 7.44 0.76
CA PRO A 40 9.78 7.59 -0.62
C PRO A 40 8.36 7.08 -0.84
N THR A 41 7.55 7.89 -1.47
CA THR A 41 6.22 7.47 -1.93
C THR A 41 6.33 6.58 -3.16
N TRP A 42 5.24 5.89 -3.48
CA TRP A 42 5.16 5.10 -4.71
C TRP A 42 3.78 5.26 -5.35
N ILE A 43 3.74 4.98 -6.64
CA ILE A 43 2.51 4.97 -7.43
C ILE A 43 2.42 3.63 -8.15
N ASN A 44 1.29 2.95 -7.96
CA ASN A 44 0.96 1.76 -8.73
C ASN A 44 0.14 2.14 -9.97
N LYS A 45 0.42 1.49 -11.08
CA LYS A 45 -0.50 1.51 -12.22
C LYS A 45 -1.75 0.72 -11.83
N ALA A 46 -2.93 1.20 -12.20
CA ALA A 46 -4.18 0.47 -11.95
C ALA A 46 -4.15 -0.94 -12.56
N SER A 47 -3.47 -1.11 -13.72
CA SER A 47 -3.29 -2.40 -14.40
C SER A 47 -2.21 -3.29 -13.80
N ALA A 48 -1.51 -2.86 -12.75
CA ALA A 48 -0.45 -3.68 -12.15
C ALA A 48 -1.03 -4.99 -11.57
N PRO A 49 -0.34 -6.13 -11.73
CA PRO A 49 -0.88 -7.45 -11.34
C PRO A 49 -1.31 -7.54 -9.88
N HIS A 50 -0.58 -6.95 -8.97
CA HIS A 50 -0.89 -6.94 -7.54
C HIS A 50 -2.10 -6.04 -7.19
N VAL A 51 -2.38 -5.01 -8.00
CA VAL A 51 -3.60 -4.20 -7.89
C VAL A 51 -4.79 -4.96 -8.48
N GLN A 52 -4.62 -5.51 -9.68
CA GLN A 52 -5.67 -6.26 -10.36
C GLN A 52 -6.09 -7.51 -9.57
N ALA A 53 -5.17 -8.20 -8.91
CA ALA A 53 -5.51 -9.35 -8.08
C ALA A 53 -6.53 -9.02 -6.97
N LEU A 54 -6.43 -7.84 -6.36
CA LEU A 54 -7.41 -7.38 -5.37
C LEU A 54 -8.75 -7.02 -6.02
N VAL A 55 -8.72 -6.35 -7.17
CA VAL A 55 -9.93 -6.00 -7.93
C VAL A 55 -10.65 -7.26 -8.39
N ASP A 56 -9.92 -8.21 -8.96
CA ASP A 56 -10.45 -9.49 -9.43
C ASP A 56 -11.01 -10.34 -8.27
N ALA A 57 -10.33 -10.34 -7.12
CA ALA A 57 -10.81 -11.01 -5.92
C ALA A 57 -12.12 -10.39 -5.42
N HIS A 58 -12.23 -9.07 -5.42
CA HIS A 58 -13.45 -8.37 -5.05
C HIS A 58 -14.60 -8.74 -6.01
N HIS A 59 -14.36 -8.68 -7.32
CA HIS A 59 -15.37 -9.03 -8.32
C HIS A 59 -15.78 -10.51 -8.25
N ALA A 60 -14.83 -11.40 -8.00
CA ALA A 60 -15.12 -12.84 -7.88
C ALA A 60 -15.99 -13.16 -6.66
N LEU A 61 -15.83 -12.43 -5.56
CA LEU A 61 -16.57 -12.66 -4.32
C LEU A 61 -17.94 -11.95 -4.29
N TRP A 62 -18.02 -10.74 -4.85
CA TRP A 62 -19.20 -9.88 -4.68
C TRP A 62 -19.70 -9.22 -5.98
N GLY A 63 -19.11 -9.51 -7.11
CA GLY A 63 -19.47 -8.89 -8.39
C GLY A 63 -19.21 -7.39 -8.37
N GLU A 64 -20.08 -6.64 -9.03
CA GLU A 64 -19.99 -5.17 -9.08
C GLU A 64 -20.55 -4.48 -7.82
N ASN A 65 -21.11 -5.27 -6.90
CA ASN A 65 -21.67 -4.71 -5.67
C ASN A 65 -20.57 -4.19 -4.76
N ARG A 66 -20.66 -2.93 -4.41
CA ARG A 66 -19.82 -2.36 -3.36
C ARG A 66 -20.41 -2.77 -2.02
N LEU A 67 -19.62 -3.51 -1.27
CA LEU A 67 -19.99 -3.86 0.08
C LEU A 67 -20.08 -2.59 0.93
N TRP A 68 -21.10 -2.54 1.78
CA TRP A 68 -21.34 -1.48 2.76
C TRP A 68 -21.73 -0.12 2.18
N ALA A 69 -22.80 -0.11 1.45
CA ALA A 69 -23.57 1.10 1.19
C ALA A 69 -24.44 1.53 2.39
N ASP A 70 -24.15 1.04 3.60
CA ASP A 70 -24.86 1.46 4.80
C ASP A 70 -24.52 2.93 5.09
N GLU A 71 -25.51 3.78 4.92
CA GLU A 71 -25.38 5.23 4.96
C GLU A 71 -25.08 5.80 6.36
N THR A 72 -25.24 5.00 7.40
CA THR A 72 -25.31 5.53 8.77
C THR A 72 -23.97 5.57 9.49
N ALA A 73 -22.96 4.79 9.07
CA ALA A 73 -21.72 4.65 9.83
C ALA A 73 -20.44 4.70 9.00
N ARG A 74 -20.51 4.85 7.68
CA ARG A 74 -19.35 4.69 6.79
C ARG A 74 -19.27 5.79 5.76
N GLU A 75 -18.06 6.05 5.29
CA GLU A 75 -17.85 6.98 4.18
C GLU A 75 -18.65 6.55 2.97
N LYS A 76 -19.40 7.48 2.41
CA LYS A 76 -20.09 7.27 1.13
C LYS A 76 -19.06 6.88 0.08
N ARG A 77 -19.20 5.69 -0.47
CA ARG A 77 -18.29 5.19 -1.54
C ARG A 77 -18.92 5.32 -2.91
N GLU A 78 -20.13 5.83 -3.00
CA GLU A 78 -20.79 6.08 -4.26
C GLU A 78 -19.93 6.97 -5.15
N GLY A 79 -19.72 6.56 -6.39
CA GLY A 79 -18.88 7.28 -7.34
C GLY A 79 -17.37 7.20 -7.11
N ARG A 80 -16.89 6.60 -6.03
CA ARG A 80 -15.44 6.40 -5.82
C ARG A 80 -14.95 5.14 -6.55
N PRO A 81 -13.74 5.16 -7.11
CA PRO A 81 -13.16 3.96 -7.72
C PRO A 81 -12.89 2.88 -6.67
N LEU A 82 -12.77 1.60 -7.09
CA LEU A 82 -12.33 0.51 -6.20
C LEU A 82 -10.90 0.70 -5.71
N THR A 83 -10.07 1.31 -6.55
CA THR A 83 -8.69 1.65 -6.24
C THR A 83 -8.56 3.16 -6.10
N ASP A 84 -7.91 3.61 -5.04
CA ASP A 84 -7.72 5.02 -4.75
C ASP A 84 -6.35 5.26 -4.11
N LYS A 85 -6.02 6.49 -3.81
CA LYS A 85 -4.80 6.88 -3.10
C LYS A 85 -4.93 6.60 -1.61
N TRP A 86 -3.80 6.37 -0.97
CA TRP A 86 -3.66 6.34 0.47
C TRP A 86 -2.93 7.60 0.94
N THR A 87 -3.48 8.31 1.92
CA THR A 87 -2.94 9.59 2.40
C THR A 87 -1.95 9.45 3.54
N PHE A 88 -1.94 8.32 4.23
CA PHE A 88 -1.02 8.06 5.33
C PHE A 88 0.23 7.30 4.88
N SER A 89 1.28 7.38 5.68
CA SER A 89 2.46 6.56 5.50
C SER A 89 2.24 5.15 6.05
N THR A 90 2.84 4.16 5.41
CA THR A 90 2.82 2.75 5.82
C THR A 90 4.18 2.12 5.60
N ASN A 91 4.37 0.88 6.05
CA ASN A 91 5.58 0.09 5.76
C ASN A 91 5.84 -0.11 4.26
N GLY A 92 4.84 0.15 3.40
CA GLY A 92 4.98 0.15 1.95
C GLY A 92 6.04 1.14 1.44
N VAL A 93 6.34 2.22 2.18
CA VAL A 93 7.43 3.15 1.86
C VAL A 93 8.80 2.44 1.82
N SER A 94 9.00 1.44 2.67
CA SER A 94 10.21 0.61 2.62
C SER A 94 10.10 -0.48 1.56
N ILE A 95 8.96 -1.16 1.45
CA ILE A 95 8.77 -2.29 0.55
C ILE A 95 8.86 -1.81 -0.90
N GLN A 96 7.95 -0.98 -1.36
CA GLN A 96 7.94 -0.51 -2.74
C GLN A 96 8.75 0.77 -2.92
N GLY A 97 8.65 1.72 -2.00
CA GLY A 97 9.31 3.00 -2.15
C GLY A 97 10.84 2.91 -2.17
N ARG A 98 11.44 2.06 -1.31
CA ARG A 98 12.91 1.88 -1.26
C ARG A 98 13.40 0.73 -2.11
N TYR A 99 12.72 -0.40 -2.07
CA TYR A 99 13.22 -1.64 -2.66
C TYR A 99 12.54 -2.03 -3.96
N GLY A 100 11.50 -1.29 -4.39
CA GLY A 100 10.81 -1.55 -5.65
C GLY A 100 10.00 -2.86 -5.64
N ILE A 101 9.77 -3.46 -4.47
CA ILE A 101 8.96 -4.67 -4.35
C ILE A 101 7.49 -4.26 -4.48
N PRO A 102 6.73 -4.83 -5.42
CA PRO A 102 5.32 -4.49 -5.61
C PRO A 102 4.52 -4.54 -4.31
N CYS A 103 3.85 -3.44 -3.98
CA CYS A 103 3.08 -3.32 -2.74
C CYS A 103 1.81 -2.52 -2.98
N VAL A 104 0.70 -3.01 -2.46
CA VAL A 104 -0.60 -2.33 -2.47
C VAL A 104 -1.19 -2.37 -1.07
N GLY A 105 -1.78 -1.26 -0.64
CA GLY A 105 -2.47 -1.18 0.65
C GLY A 105 -3.89 -1.71 0.57
N PHE A 106 -4.27 -2.55 1.52
CA PHE A 106 -5.62 -3.03 1.71
C PHE A 106 -5.82 -3.43 3.16
N GLY A 107 -6.96 -3.09 3.75
CA GLY A 107 -7.26 -3.44 5.14
C GLY A 107 -8.69 -3.08 5.55
N PRO A 108 -9.12 -3.54 6.74
CA PRO A 108 -10.44 -3.24 7.29
C PRO A 108 -10.51 -1.79 7.81
N GLY A 109 -11.72 -1.25 7.88
CA GLY A 109 -12.00 0.08 8.42
C GLY A 109 -12.12 1.17 7.36
N ALA A 110 -12.31 2.39 7.82
CA ALA A 110 -12.38 3.58 6.98
C ALA A 110 -11.19 4.50 7.26
N GLU A 111 -10.63 5.09 6.21
CA GLU A 111 -9.48 6.02 6.31
C GLU A 111 -9.77 7.20 7.24
N SER A 112 -11.01 7.70 7.26
CA SER A 112 -11.46 8.77 8.16
C SER A 112 -11.39 8.43 9.64
N GLN A 113 -11.33 7.15 9.98
CA GLN A 113 -11.17 6.69 11.35
C GLN A 113 -9.71 6.61 11.80
N ALA A 114 -8.78 6.57 10.85
CA ALA A 114 -7.35 6.46 11.17
C ALA A 114 -6.88 7.68 12.01
N HIS A 115 -6.28 7.41 13.14
CA HIS A 115 -5.83 8.43 14.13
C HIS A 115 -6.95 9.30 14.70
N ALA A 116 -8.20 8.89 14.56
CA ALA A 116 -9.35 9.60 15.13
C ALA A 116 -9.53 9.25 16.63
N PRO A 117 -10.10 10.16 17.45
CA PRO A 117 -10.55 9.80 18.79
C PRO A 117 -11.60 8.68 18.69
N ASN A 118 -11.44 7.64 19.55
CA ASN A 118 -12.32 6.46 19.52
C ASN A 118 -12.35 5.74 18.17
N GLU A 119 -11.19 5.61 17.53
CA GLU A 119 -11.03 4.86 16.29
C GLU A 119 -11.71 3.48 16.37
N ILE A 120 -12.51 3.17 15.36
CA ILE A 120 -13.26 1.93 15.28
C ILE A 120 -12.99 1.19 13.97
N THR A 121 -13.15 -0.12 14.01
CA THR A 121 -13.19 -0.99 12.85
C THR A 121 -14.42 -1.88 12.93
N TRP A 122 -15.16 -1.99 11.84
CA TRP A 122 -16.37 -2.81 11.79
C TRP A 122 -16.02 -4.29 11.68
N LYS A 123 -16.67 -5.14 12.47
CA LYS A 123 -16.43 -6.59 12.47
C LYS A 123 -16.63 -7.23 11.09
N GLN A 124 -17.57 -6.72 10.31
CA GLN A 124 -17.81 -7.19 8.95
C GLN A 124 -16.63 -6.92 8.02
N ASP A 125 -15.95 -5.78 8.18
CA ASP A 125 -14.76 -5.47 7.38
C ASP A 125 -13.64 -6.48 7.63
N LEU A 126 -13.52 -6.98 8.88
CA LEU A 126 -12.55 -8.03 9.19
C LEU A 126 -12.85 -9.32 8.39
N VAL A 127 -14.12 -9.72 8.32
CA VAL A 127 -14.54 -10.92 7.57
C VAL A 127 -14.29 -10.74 6.08
N VAL A 128 -14.65 -9.58 5.54
CA VAL A 128 -14.43 -9.26 4.12
C VAL A 128 -12.97 -9.22 3.76
N CYS A 129 -12.17 -8.57 4.59
CA CYS A 129 -10.72 -8.53 4.37
C CYS A 129 -10.11 -9.94 4.44
N ALA A 130 -10.54 -10.77 5.38
CA ALA A 130 -10.08 -12.16 5.46
C ALA A 130 -10.43 -12.95 4.19
N ALA A 131 -11.63 -12.79 3.65
CA ALA A 131 -12.04 -13.43 2.40
C ALA A 131 -11.20 -12.96 1.21
N LEU A 132 -10.95 -11.63 1.10
CA LEU A 132 -10.08 -11.08 0.07
C LEU A 132 -8.64 -11.57 0.19
N TYR A 133 -8.07 -11.57 1.39
CA TYR A 133 -6.72 -12.10 1.62
C TYR A 133 -6.60 -13.57 1.24
N ALA A 134 -7.65 -14.37 1.44
CA ALA A 134 -7.67 -15.76 0.99
C ALA A 134 -7.78 -15.91 -0.53
N ALA A 135 -8.53 -15.03 -1.20
CA ALA A 135 -8.77 -15.09 -2.64
C ALA A 135 -7.62 -14.52 -3.48
N VAL A 136 -6.96 -13.45 -3.01
CA VAL A 136 -5.91 -12.74 -3.77
C VAL A 136 -4.79 -13.66 -4.25
N PRO A 137 -4.19 -14.54 -3.41
CA PRO A 137 -3.14 -15.45 -3.89
C PRO A 137 -3.58 -16.39 -5.01
N MET A 138 -4.88 -16.72 -5.07
CA MET A 138 -5.45 -17.59 -6.10
C MET A 138 -5.61 -16.87 -7.44
N LEU A 139 -5.69 -15.56 -7.42
CA LEU A 139 -5.95 -14.71 -8.59
C LEU A 139 -4.73 -13.90 -9.03
N TYR A 140 -3.71 -13.85 -8.18
CA TYR A 140 -2.49 -13.14 -8.51
C TYR A 140 -1.74 -13.82 -9.66
N LYS A 141 -1.50 -13.05 -10.71
CA LYS A 141 -0.77 -13.49 -11.91
C LYS A 141 0.45 -12.60 -12.04
N PRO A 142 1.62 -13.01 -11.52
CA PRO A 142 2.84 -12.23 -11.68
C PRO A 142 3.18 -12.08 -13.16
N GLU A 143 3.76 -10.95 -13.52
CA GLU A 143 4.35 -10.77 -14.85
C GLU A 143 5.64 -11.57 -14.95
N ASN A 144 5.81 -12.31 -16.02
CA ASN A 144 7.10 -12.90 -16.36
C ASN A 144 8.11 -11.79 -16.67
N LYS A 145 9.40 -12.11 -16.62
CA LYS A 145 10.48 -11.18 -16.99
C LYS A 145 10.38 -10.68 -18.44
N ASP A 146 9.63 -11.38 -19.28
CA ASP A 146 9.34 -11.02 -20.69
C ASP A 146 8.04 -10.21 -20.84
N GLY A 147 7.36 -9.86 -19.73
CA GLY A 147 6.10 -9.12 -19.73
C GLY A 147 4.85 -9.96 -19.99
N SER A 148 4.97 -11.30 -20.12
CA SER A 148 3.84 -12.20 -20.23
C SER A 148 3.29 -12.59 -18.84
N ALA A 149 1.96 -12.80 -18.74
CA ALA A 149 1.34 -13.22 -17.49
C ALA A 149 1.58 -14.71 -17.20
N THR A 150 2.12 -15.04 -16.02
CA THR A 150 2.24 -16.45 -15.58
C THR A 150 0.93 -16.93 -14.97
N SER A 151 0.50 -18.13 -15.37
CA SER A 151 -0.59 -18.84 -14.70
C SER A 151 -0.01 -19.59 -13.50
N PHE A 152 -0.41 -19.23 -12.30
CA PHE A 152 0.01 -19.91 -11.05
C PHE A 152 -0.35 -21.41 -11.02
N ARG A 153 -1.30 -21.86 -11.84
CA ARG A 153 -1.65 -23.28 -11.99
C ARG A 153 -0.58 -24.13 -12.69
N GLN A 154 0.32 -23.52 -13.47
CA GLN A 154 1.34 -24.29 -14.19
C GLN A 154 2.55 -24.65 -13.30
N GLU A 155 2.82 -23.89 -12.25
CA GLU A 155 3.93 -24.19 -11.34
C GLU A 155 3.62 -25.29 -10.34
N LEU A 156 2.33 -25.51 -10.01
CA LEU A 156 1.94 -26.56 -9.07
C LEU A 156 1.80 -27.96 -9.71
N THR A 157 1.91 -28.08 -11.05
CA THR A 157 1.82 -29.37 -11.76
C THR A 157 3.16 -29.90 -12.24
N GLY A 158 4.25 -29.18 -12.05
CA GLY A 158 5.61 -29.60 -12.37
C GLY A 158 6.25 -30.36 -11.22
N ASN A 159 6.09 -31.68 -11.21
CA ASN A 159 6.98 -32.71 -10.64
C ASN A 159 7.98 -32.28 -9.57
N ASP A 160 7.57 -32.17 -8.32
CA ASP A 160 8.49 -32.35 -7.18
C ASP A 160 7.76 -32.94 -5.97
N ILE A 161 7.17 -34.12 -6.18
CA ILE A 161 6.94 -35.10 -5.10
C ILE A 161 7.72 -36.34 -5.47
N LYS A 162 8.96 -36.38 -5.03
CA LYS A 162 9.71 -37.63 -4.81
C LYS A 162 10.19 -37.64 -3.37
#